data_c1287fa713eb920abb40bdd48e0c471d
#
_entry.id   c1287fa713eb920abb40bdd48e0c471d
#
_cell.length_a   1.000
_cell.length_b   1.000
_cell.length_c   1.000
_cell.angle_alpha   90.00
_cell.angle_beta   90.00
_cell.angle_gamma   90.00
#
_symmetry.space_group_name_H-M   'P 1'
#
loop_
_entity.id
_entity.type
_entity.pdbx_description
1 polymer ?
#
loop_
_entity_poly.entity_id
_entity_poly.type
_entity_poly.pdbx_seq_one_letter_code
_entity_poly.pdbx_strand_id
1 'polypeptide(L)'
;NLRVCFYARVSTDKDEQLHSLKSQISFFNDYISKVPNWQFISSYIDEGISGTSVIKREEFLKMIEDAKRHKFDLILTKEISRFSRSTLDSIKYTQELLSNGVGVYFLNDNINTILPDSELRLTMMSSIAQDEVRRLSERVSFGMRRSIDNGIVLGCSNIYGYIKDNGKLVIDESQAEMVRIIFDRYANTTDGLSKVSRYLYSLGYKSKTGKRLDTTILTRIIENPKYKGYYCGHKTKVLDYRTKQKKKLN
;
A
#
# COMPACT_ATOMS: atom_id res chain seq x y z
N ASN A 1 -5.34 -8.75 -40.45
CA ASN A 1 -5.86 -9.42 -39.25
C ASN A 1 -5.22 -8.83 -38.02
N LEU A 2 -6.03 -8.40 -37.04
CA LEU A 2 -5.56 -7.86 -35.77
C LEU A 2 -5.20 -9.03 -34.82
N ARG A 3 -3.98 -9.05 -34.32
CA ARG A 3 -3.50 -10.07 -33.37
C ARG A 3 -3.98 -9.70 -31.97
N VAL A 4 -4.76 -10.57 -31.35
CA VAL A 4 -5.48 -10.26 -30.11
C VAL A 4 -5.06 -11.24 -29.00
N CYS A 5 -4.83 -10.71 -27.81
CA CYS A 5 -4.72 -11.50 -26.58
C CYS A 5 -5.76 -11.03 -25.55
N PHE A 6 -5.95 -11.77 -24.47
CA PHE A 6 -6.73 -11.27 -23.36
C PHE A 6 -6.00 -11.40 -22.03
N TYR A 7 -6.35 -10.49 -21.11
CA TYR A 7 -5.92 -10.52 -19.73
C TYR A 7 -7.09 -10.68 -18.78
N ALA A 8 -6.98 -11.64 -17.87
CA ALA A 8 -7.96 -11.91 -16.84
C ALA A 8 -7.32 -11.99 -15.46
N ARG A 9 -8.07 -11.56 -14.44
CA ARG A 9 -7.70 -11.71 -13.03
C ARG A 9 -8.84 -12.34 -12.27
N VAL A 10 -8.58 -13.46 -11.60
CA VAL A 10 -9.55 -14.21 -10.79
C VAL A 10 -9.23 -14.11 -9.30
N SER A 11 -10.27 -14.11 -8.44
CA SER A 11 -10.13 -14.12 -6.98
C SER A 11 -9.96 -15.55 -6.46
N THR A 12 -9.45 -15.74 -5.23
CA THR A 12 -8.97 -17.04 -4.68
C THR A 12 -9.98 -17.85 -3.89
N ASP A 13 -11.27 -17.57 -3.92
CA ASP A 13 -12.25 -18.46 -3.28
C ASP A 13 -12.38 -19.75 -4.06
N LYS A 14 -11.92 -20.86 -3.46
CA LYS A 14 -11.51 -22.10 -4.16
C LYS A 14 -12.57 -22.78 -5.03
N ASP A 15 -13.82 -22.74 -4.69
CA ASP A 15 -14.85 -23.47 -5.45
C ASP A 15 -15.57 -22.60 -6.51
N GLU A 16 -15.73 -21.31 -6.28
CA GLU A 16 -16.22 -20.36 -7.29
C GLU A 16 -15.20 -20.04 -8.37
N GLN A 17 -13.93 -20.24 -8.09
CA GLN A 17 -12.79 -19.83 -8.90
C GLN A 17 -12.66 -20.62 -10.19
N LEU A 18 -12.73 -21.95 -10.14
CA LEU A 18 -12.59 -22.83 -11.32
C LEU A 18 -13.75 -22.62 -12.30
N HIS A 19 -14.96 -22.40 -11.80
CA HIS A 19 -16.11 -22.09 -12.65
C HIS A 19 -16.01 -20.67 -13.23
N SER A 20 -15.57 -19.68 -12.42
CA SER A 20 -15.38 -18.30 -12.85
C SER A 20 -14.26 -18.18 -13.90
N LEU A 21 -13.14 -18.88 -13.73
CA LEU A 21 -12.02 -18.84 -14.67
C LEU A 21 -12.39 -19.45 -16.02
N LYS A 22 -12.95 -20.66 -16.02
CA LYS A 22 -13.41 -21.33 -17.25
C LYS A 22 -14.45 -20.48 -17.99
N SER A 23 -15.38 -19.89 -17.26
CA SER A 23 -16.38 -19.00 -17.83
C SER A 23 -15.78 -17.74 -18.45
N GLN A 24 -14.76 -17.13 -17.82
CA GLN A 24 -14.07 -15.97 -18.39
C GLN A 24 -13.27 -16.32 -19.63
N ILE A 25 -12.56 -17.44 -19.63
CA ILE A 25 -11.80 -17.93 -20.80
C ILE A 25 -12.76 -18.19 -21.96
N SER A 26 -13.85 -18.93 -21.70
CA SER A 26 -14.89 -19.19 -22.72
C SER A 26 -15.45 -17.90 -23.28
N PHE A 27 -15.79 -16.95 -22.41
CA PHE A 27 -16.31 -15.65 -22.81
C PHE A 27 -15.38 -14.88 -23.75
N PHE A 28 -14.08 -14.80 -23.42
CA PHE A 28 -13.12 -14.10 -24.28
C PHE A 28 -12.90 -14.81 -25.60
N ASN A 29 -12.80 -16.14 -25.60
CA ASN A 29 -12.67 -16.92 -26.81
C ASN A 29 -13.89 -16.78 -27.73
N ASP A 30 -15.08 -16.87 -27.16
CA ASP A 30 -16.34 -16.66 -27.90
C ASP A 30 -16.45 -15.24 -28.45
N TYR A 31 -15.99 -14.25 -27.67
CA TYR A 31 -16.00 -12.85 -28.12
C TYR A 31 -15.04 -12.62 -29.29
N ILE A 32 -13.79 -13.13 -29.18
CA ILE A 32 -12.79 -12.99 -30.23
C ILE A 32 -13.23 -13.72 -31.51
N SER A 33 -13.80 -14.92 -31.40
CA SER A 33 -14.22 -15.72 -32.56
C SER A 33 -15.36 -15.07 -33.37
N LYS A 34 -16.16 -14.21 -32.73
CA LYS A 34 -17.29 -13.52 -33.38
C LYS A 34 -16.86 -12.27 -34.14
N VAL A 35 -15.63 -11.78 -33.92
CA VAL A 35 -15.17 -10.55 -34.61
C VAL A 35 -14.34 -10.93 -35.84
N PRO A 36 -14.81 -10.62 -37.04
CA PRO A 36 -14.04 -10.88 -38.25
C PRO A 36 -12.68 -10.17 -38.21
N ASN A 37 -11.67 -10.83 -38.73
CA ASN A 37 -10.29 -10.30 -38.80
C ASN A 37 -9.54 -10.23 -37.47
N TRP A 38 -10.06 -10.78 -36.37
CA TRP A 38 -9.29 -10.97 -35.15
C TRP A 38 -8.66 -12.36 -35.11
N GLN A 39 -7.38 -12.40 -34.74
CA GLN A 39 -6.64 -13.64 -34.56
C GLN A 39 -6.23 -13.75 -33.09
N PHE A 40 -6.69 -14.78 -32.41
CA PHE A 40 -6.27 -15.07 -31.05
C PHE A 40 -4.82 -15.54 -31.01
N ILE A 41 -3.99 -14.93 -30.15
CA ILE A 41 -2.57 -15.26 -30.00
C ILE A 41 -2.29 -15.95 -28.67
N SER A 42 -2.72 -15.34 -27.55
CA SER A 42 -2.41 -15.84 -26.21
C SER A 42 -3.37 -15.31 -25.16
N SER A 43 -3.35 -15.95 -23.99
CA SER A 43 -4.05 -15.46 -22.79
C SER A 43 -3.08 -15.29 -21.64
N TYR A 44 -3.31 -14.27 -20.81
CA TYR A 44 -2.55 -13.96 -19.63
C TYR A 44 -3.51 -13.93 -18.44
N ILE A 45 -3.26 -14.77 -17.44
CA ILE A 45 -4.20 -14.96 -16.33
C ILE A 45 -3.44 -14.94 -15.02
N ASP A 46 -3.73 -13.93 -14.18
CA ASP A 46 -3.22 -13.88 -12.83
C ASP A 46 -4.27 -14.39 -11.85
N GLU A 47 -3.90 -15.37 -11.05
CA GLU A 47 -4.72 -15.85 -9.95
C GLU A 47 -4.47 -15.00 -8.71
N GLY A 48 -5.54 -14.37 -8.19
CA GLY A 48 -5.47 -13.57 -6.97
C GLY A 48 -5.41 -14.49 -5.74
N ILE A 49 -4.42 -14.32 -4.85
CA ILE A 49 -4.36 -14.99 -3.55
C ILE A 49 -5.07 -14.11 -2.51
N SER A 50 -6.04 -14.66 -1.75
CA SER A 50 -6.76 -13.94 -0.70
C SER A 50 -5.85 -13.57 0.47
N GLY A 51 -6.02 -12.35 1.01
CA GLY A 51 -5.40 -11.89 2.27
C GLY A 51 -3.90 -11.62 2.17
N THR A 52 -3.45 -10.47 2.57
CA THR A 52 -2.07 -10.04 2.93
C THR A 52 -0.88 -10.35 2.02
N SER A 53 -0.95 -11.23 1.04
CA SER A 53 0.19 -11.51 0.15
C SER A 53 0.24 -10.56 -1.03
N VAL A 54 1.44 -10.07 -1.31
CA VAL A 54 1.75 -9.31 -2.53
C VAL A 54 1.39 -10.17 -3.73
N ILE A 55 0.31 -9.82 -4.43
CA ILE A 55 -0.10 -10.51 -5.66
C ILE A 55 1.06 -10.36 -6.65
N LYS A 56 1.75 -11.47 -6.92
CA LYS A 56 2.72 -11.54 -8.00
C LYS A 56 1.92 -11.54 -9.30
N ARG A 57 1.99 -10.46 -10.04
CA ARG A 57 1.33 -10.29 -11.34
C ARG A 57 2.28 -10.72 -12.45
N GLU A 58 2.72 -11.97 -12.39
CA GLU A 58 3.73 -12.49 -13.30
C GLU A 58 3.22 -12.52 -14.74
N GLU A 59 1.97 -12.94 -14.93
CA GLU A 59 1.37 -12.99 -16.28
C GLU A 59 1.05 -11.58 -16.83
N PHE A 60 0.67 -10.63 -15.98
CA PHE A 60 0.52 -9.24 -16.40
C PHE A 60 1.85 -8.64 -16.86
N LEU A 61 2.92 -8.81 -16.08
CA LEU A 61 4.24 -8.30 -16.45
C LEU A 61 4.76 -8.94 -17.73
N LYS A 62 4.57 -10.25 -17.89
CA LYS A 62 4.88 -10.98 -19.11
C LYS A 62 4.09 -10.45 -20.31
N MET A 63 2.80 -10.16 -20.12
CA MET A 63 1.97 -9.52 -21.16
C MET A 63 2.56 -8.17 -21.58
N ILE A 64 2.97 -7.33 -20.65
CA ILE A 64 3.58 -6.03 -20.96
C ILE A 64 4.90 -6.20 -21.75
N GLU A 65 5.74 -7.17 -21.36
CA GLU A 65 6.97 -7.46 -22.11
C GLU A 65 6.69 -7.99 -23.52
N ASP A 66 5.71 -8.88 -23.66
CA ASP A 66 5.31 -9.44 -24.95
C ASP A 66 4.68 -8.36 -25.85
N ALA A 67 3.96 -7.38 -25.28
CA ALA A 67 3.48 -6.20 -25.99
C ALA A 67 4.64 -5.35 -26.54
N LYS A 68 5.70 -5.11 -25.74
CA LYS A 68 6.91 -4.39 -26.19
C LYS A 68 7.63 -5.13 -27.33
N ARG A 69 7.47 -6.44 -27.43
CA ARG A 69 7.98 -7.26 -28.53
C ARG A 69 7.01 -7.38 -29.71
N HIS A 70 5.91 -6.65 -29.70
CA HIS A 70 4.87 -6.67 -30.73
C HIS A 70 4.33 -8.06 -31.06
N LYS A 71 4.13 -8.93 -30.06
CA LYS A 71 3.54 -10.26 -30.28
C LYS A 71 2.06 -10.19 -30.65
N PHE A 72 1.36 -9.15 -30.22
CA PHE A 72 -0.05 -8.88 -30.47
C PHE A 72 -0.28 -7.36 -30.60
N ASP A 73 -1.44 -6.99 -31.11
CA ASP A 73 -1.80 -5.60 -31.42
C ASP A 73 -2.89 -5.05 -30.48
N LEU A 74 -3.68 -5.96 -29.88
CA LEU A 74 -4.79 -5.60 -29.00
C LEU A 74 -4.88 -6.54 -27.79
N ILE A 75 -5.06 -5.95 -26.61
CA ILE A 75 -5.33 -6.66 -25.35
C ILE A 75 -6.81 -6.49 -25.02
N LEU A 76 -7.54 -7.57 -24.80
CA LEU A 76 -8.89 -7.55 -24.26
C LEU A 76 -8.84 -7.74 -22.75
N THR A 77 -9.64 -6.96 -22.01
CA THR A 77 -9.86 -7.17 -20.58
C THR A 77 -11.28 -6.76 -20.21
N LYS A 78 -11.79 -7.29 -19.12
CA LYS A 78 -13.19 -7.08 -18.74
C LYS A 78 -13.47 -5.62 -18.38
N GLU A 79 -12.65 -5.03 -17.53
CA GLU A 79 -12.81 -3.67 -17.02
C GLU A 79 -11.49 -3.06 -16.53
N ILE A 80 -11.42 -1.74 -16.49
CA ILE A 80 -10.23 -0.99 -16.02
C ILE A 80 -9.79 -1.39 -14.61
N SER A 81 -10.75 -1.61 -13.72
CA SER A 81 -10.49 -1.98 -12.31
C SER A 81 -9.81 -3.35 -12.14
N ARG A 82 -9.89 -4.21 -13.16
CA ARG A 82 -9.25 -5.52 -13.20
C ARG A 82 -7.88 -5.50 -13.85
N PHE A 83 -7.61 -4.47 -14.65
CA PHE A 83 -6.36 -4.36 -15.40
C PHE A 83 -5.17 -4.02 -14.51
N SER A 84 -5.33 -3.18 -13.47
CA SER A 84 -4.27 -2.93 -12.49
C SER A 84 -4.81 -2.81 -11.06
N ARG A 85 -3.89 -2.52 -10.10
CA ARG A 85 -4.22 -2.35 -8.67
C ARG A 85 -5.04 -1.11 -8.40
N SER A 86 -4.85 -0.09 -9.20
CA SER A 86 -5.61 1.16 -9.15
C SER A 86 -5.99 1.60 -10.56
N THR A 87 -7.06 2.37 -10.66
CA THR A 87 -7.48 2.97 -11.94
C THR A 87 -6.36 3.82 -12.54
N LEU A 88 -5.61 4.55 -11.71
CA LEU A 88 -4.48 5.35 -12.18
C LEU A 88 -3.36 4.51 -12.80
N ASP A 89 -3.02 3.38 -12.17
CA ASP A 89 -1.99 2.48 -12.73
C ASP A 89 -2.50 1.83 -14.02
N SER A 90 -3.78 1.47 -14.08
CA SER A 90 -4.42 0.94 -15.31
C SER A 90 -4.27 1.93 -16.46
N ILE A 91 -4.54 3.21 -16.22
CA ILE A 91 -4.45 4.26 -17.24
C ILE A 91 -2.99 4.45 -17.69
N LYS A 92 -2.03 4.47 -16.75
CA LYS A 92 -0.61 4.58 -17.09
C LYS A 92 -0.14 3.44 -17.98
N TYR A 93 -0.43 2.19 -17.60
CA TYR A 93 -0.08 1.03 -18.43
C TYR A 93 -0.77 1.08 -19.79
N THR A 94 -2.02 1.54 -19.84
CA THR A 94 -2.74 1.70 -21.10
C THR A 94 -2.07 2.72 -22.02
N GLN A 95 -1.63 3.87 -21.48
CA GLN A 95 -0.90 4.89 -22.24
C GLN A 95 0.49 4.38 -22.70
N GLU A 96 1.20 3.65 -21.82
CA GLU A 96 2.47 3.02 -22.19
C GLU A 96 2.29 2.00 -23.32
N LEU A 97 1.28 1.15 -23.24
CA LEU A 97 0.96 0.17 -24.30
C LEU A 97 0.60 0.86 -25.61
N LEU A 98 -0.23 1.89 -25.55
CA LEU A 98 -0.62 2.64 -26.74
C LEU A 98 0.56 3.35 -27.39
N SER A 99 1.50 3.90 -26.62
CA SER A 99 2.74 4.49 -27.13
C SER A 99 3.65 3.46 -27.82
N ASN A 100 3.52 2.18 -27.45
CA ASN A 100 4.17 1.06 -28.12
C ASN A 100 3.32 0.44 -29.25
N GLY A 101 2.24 1.09 -29.68
CA GLY A 101 1.39 0.61 -30.77
C GLY A 101 0.47 -0.55 -30.41
N VAL A 102 0.29 -0.86 -29.14
CA VAL A 102 -0.62 -1.92 -28.65
C VAL A 102 -1.84 -1.30 -27.97
N GLY A 103 -3.04 -1.60 -28.47
CA GLY A 103 -4.28 -1.15 -27.90
C GLY A 103 -4.75 -1.99 -26.71
N VAL A 104 -5.65 -1.42 -25.91
CA VAL A 104 -6.39 -2.13 -24.85
C VAL A 104 -7.90 -1.88 -25.04
N TYR A 105 -8.68 -2.95 -24.98
CA TYR A 105 -10.13 -2.85 -25.03
C TYR A 105 -10.75 -3.34 -23.72
N PHE A 106 -11.32 -2.41 -22.97
CA PHE A 106 -12.07 -2.63 -21.73
C PHE A 106 -13.54 -2.87 -22.08
N LEU A 107 -13.96 -4.14 -22.09
CA LEU A 107 -15.27 -4.53 -22.64
C LEU A 107 -16.44 -3.93 -21.87
N ASN A 108 -16.45 -4.02 -20.53
CA ASN A 108 -17.53 -3.50 -19.71
C ASN A 108 -17.57 -1.97 -19.68
N ASP A 109 -16.41 -1.32 -19.78
CA ASP A 109 -16.32 0.15 -19.80
C ASP A 109 -16.57 0.71 -21.20
N ASN A 110 -16.65 -0.18 -22.22
CA ASN A 110 -16.77 0.17 -23.63
C ASN A 110 -15.69 1.18 -24.09
N ILE A 111 -14.44 0.95 -23.67
CA ILE A 111 -13.30 1.79 -24.03
C ILE A 111 -12.32 0.96 -24.84
N ASN A 112 -12.21 1.28 -26.12
CA ASN A 112 -11.20 0.72 -27.02
C ASN A 112 -10.16 1.79 -27.33
N THR A 113 -8.94 1.62 -26.86
CA THR A 113 -7.91 2.66 -26.95
C THR A 113 -7.35 2.88 -28.36
N ILE A 114 -7.65 2.01 -29.30
CA ILE A 114 -7.33 2.22 -30.72
C ILE A 114 -8.20 3.31 -31.34
N LEU A 115 -9.41 3.54 -30.77
CA LEU A 115 -10.34 4.53 -31.30
C LEU A 115 -10.00 5.94 -30.82
N PRO A 116 -10.11 6.96 -31.69
CA PRO A 116 -9.71 8.34 -31.37
C PRO A 116 -10.42 8.97 -30.16
N ASP A 117 -11.71 8.64 -29.92
CA ASP A 117 -12.48 9.18 -28.80
C ASP A 117 -12.14 8.56 -27.44
N SER A 118 -11.35 7.50 -27.43
CA SER A 118 -10.90 6.83 -26.20
C SER A 118 -9.96 7.68 -25.36
N GLU A 119 -9.15 8.54 -25.96
CA GLU A 119 -8.22 9.41 -25.25
C GLU A 119 -8.94 10.37 -24.30
N LEU A 120 -10.03 10.98 -24.76
CA LEU A 120 -10.88 11.84 -23.93
C LEU A 120 -11.47 11.07 -22.74
N ARG A 121 -11.99 9.87 -22.99
CA ARG A 121 -12.55 9.01 -21.94
C ARG A 121 -11.51 8.60 -20.90
N LEU A 122 -10.33 8.18 -21.33
CA LEU A 122 -9.21 7.85 -20.44
C LEU A 122 -8.75 9.06 -19.62
N THR A 123 -8.70 10.23 -20.22
CA THR A 123 -8.33 11.48 -19.53
C THR A 123 -9.36 11.83 -18.46
N MET A 124 -10.64 11.75 -18.77
CA MET A 124 -11.73 11.96 -17.79
C MET A 124 -11.65 10.95 -16.62
N MET A 125 -11.48 9.67 -16.92
CA MET A 125 -11.36 8.63 -15.89
C MET A 125 -10.10 8.82 -15.04
N SER A 126 -8.99 9.26 -15.63
CA SER A 126 -7.76 9.60 -14.91
C SER A 126 -8.01 10.73 -13.91
N SER A 127 -8.72 11.77 -14.34
CA SER A 127 -9.03 12.91 -13.48
C SER A 127 -9.94 12.51 -12.31
N ILE A 128 -10.95 11.70 -12.55
CA ILE A 128 -11.85 11.17 -11.51
C ILE A 128 -11.07 10.30 -10.51
N ALA A 129 -10.25 9.37 -11.01
CA ALA A 129 -9.45 8.50 -10.15
C ALA A 129 -8.43 9.28 -9.30
N GLN A 130 -7.83 10.35 -9.84
CA GLN A 130 -6.96 11.24 -9.09
C GLN A 130 -7.71 11.98 -7.98
N ASP A 131 -8.92 12.47 -8.27
CA ASP A 131 -9.74 13.16 -7.28
C ASP A 131 -10.19 12.22 -6.14
N GLU A 132 -10.53 10.98 -6.44
CA GLU A 132 -10.84 9.96 -5.43
C GLU A 132 -9.66 9.71 -4.48
N VAL A 133 -8.44 9.56 -4.99
CA VAL A 133 -7.24 9.39 -4.17
C VAL A 133 -6.99 10.61 -3.29
N ARG A 134 -7.17 11.82 -3.84
CA ARG A 134 -7.07 13.06 -3.07
C ARG A 134 -8.09 13.11 -1.93
N ARG A 135 -9.37 12.86 -2.23
CA ARG A 135 -10.46 12.85 -1.23
C ARG A 135 -10.26 11.77 -0.15
N LEU A 136 -9.73 10.60 -0.53
CA LEU A 136 -9.39 9.55 0.43
C LEU A 136 -8.29 10.01 1.38
N SER A 137 -7.23 10.64 0.85
CA SER A 137 -6.13 11.20 1.65
C SER A 137 -6.61 12.28 2.63
N GLU A 138 -7.50 13.15 2.18
CA GLU A 138 -8.13 14.19 3.02
C GLU A 138 -8.99 13.58 4.14
N ARG A 139 -9.82 12.58 3.82
CA ARG A 139 -10.65 11.88 4.81
C ARG A 139 -9.81 11.16 5.86
N VAL A 140 -8.75 10.45 5.45
CA VAL A 140 -7.84 9.78 6.38
C VAL A 140 -7.15 10.81 7.29
N SER A 141 -6.67 11.92 6.71
CA SER A 141 -6.03 13.00 7.47
C SER A 141 -6.99 13.64 8.48
N PHE A 142 -8.23 13.88 8.08
CA PHE A 142 -9.29 14.40 8.95
C PHE A 142 -9.61 13.41 10.09
N GLY A 143 -9.78 12.13 9.77
CA GLY A 143 -10.03 11.09 10.78
C GLY A 143 -8.89 10.97 11.80
N MET A 144 -7.64 11.07 11.34
CA MET A 144 -6.48 11.08 12.25
C MET A 144 -6.48 12.32 13.17
N ARG A 145 -6.78 13.53 12.65
CA ARG A 145 -6.89 14.73 13.47
C ARG A 145 -7.96 14.56 14.54
N ARG A 146 -9.16 14.16 14.15
CA ARG A 146 -10.26 13.93 15.08
C ARG A 146 -9.92 12.92 16.17
N SER A 147 -9.18 11.85 15.81
CA SER A 147 -8.71 10.87 16.80
C SER A 147 -7.74 11.51 17.81
N ILE A 148 -6.83 12.37 17.35
CA ILE A 148 -5.89 13.10 18.22
C ILE A 148 -6.66 14.07 19.12
N ASP A 149 -7.60 14.83 18.58
CA ASP A 149 -8.43 15.79 19.33
C ASP A 149 -9.25 15.09 20.41
N ASN A 150 -9.69 13.86 20.16
CA ASN A 150 -10.36 13.00 21.13
C ASN A 150 -9.39 12.31 22.12
N GLY A 151 -8.11 12.67 22.13
CA GLY A 151 -7.11 12.11 23.04
C GLY A 151 -6.66 10.69 22.74
N ILE A 152 -6.96 10.18 21.53
CA ILE A 152 -6.54 8.85 21.11
C ILE A 152 -5.08 8.89 20.68
N VAL A 153 -4.25 8.06 21.28
CA VAL A 153 -2.83 7.91 20.92
C VAL A 153 -2.70 7.08 19.66
N LEU A 154 -2.33 7.73 18.55
CA LEU A 154 -2.09 7.04 17.28
C LEU A 154 -0.67 6.47 17.23
N GLY A 155 -0.56 5.24 16.68
CA GLY A 155 0.73 4.69 16.21
C GLY A 155 1.77 4.37 17.29
N CYS A 156 1.39 3.95 18.49
CA CYS A 156 2.35 3.60 19.54
C CYS A 156 2.00 2.28 20.19
N SER A 157 2.54 1.21 19.66
CA SER A 157 2.42 -0.12 20.25
C SER A 157 3.53 -0.47 21.25
N ASN A 158 4.63 0.29 21.31
CA ASN A 158 5.81 -0.05 22.12
C ASN A 158 6.46 1.20 22.73
N ILE A 159 5.85 1.77 23.77
CA ILE A 159 6.50 2.75 24.63
C ILE A 159 6.86 2.02 25.92
N TYR A 160 8.12 2.02 26.32
CA TYR A 160 8.52 1.42 27.60
C TYR A 160 7.78 2.08 28.77
N GLY A 161 7.28 1.29 29.70
CA GLY A 161 6.51 1.76 30.85
C GLY A 161 5.04 2.09 30.56
N TYR A 162 4.58 1.87 29.31
CA TYR A 162 3.18 2.07 28.95
C TYR A 162 2.64 0.93 28.09
N ILE A 163 1.39 0.57 28.32
CA ILE A 163 0.56 -0.25 27.43
C ILE A 163 -0.53 0.63 26.82
N LYS A 164 -0.98 0.25 25.65
CA LYS A 164 -2.11 0.93 24.99
C LYS A 164 -3.40 0.19 25.33
N ASP A 165 -4.27 0.86 26.05
CA ASP A 165 -5.62 0.38 26.36
C ASP A 165 -6.66 1.37 25.83
N ASN A 166 -7.63 0.88 25.05
CA ASN A 166 -8.72 1.68 24.45
C ASN A 166 -8.27 3.01 23.84
N GLY A 167 -7.10 3.01 23.17
CA GLY A 167 -6.55 4.19 22.53
C GLY A 167 -5.79 5.15 23.46
N LYS A 168 -5.74 4.89 24.75
CA LYS A 168 -4.99 5.65 25.76
C LYS A 168 -3.74 4.92 26.19
N LEU A 169 -2.76 5.63 26.71
CA LEU A 169 -1.59 5.04 27.37
C LEU A 169 -1.89 4.87 28.85
N VAL A 170 -1.77 3.63 29.32
CA VAL A 170 -1.88 3.23 30.73
C VAL A 170 -0.49 2.79 31.20
N ILE A 171 -0.14 3.10 32.45
CA ILE A 171 1.17 2.75 33.01
C ILE A 171 1.27 1.21 33.09
N ASP A 172 2.39 0.69 32.57
CA ASP A 172 2.79 -0.70 32.78
C ASP A 172 3.80 -0.75 33.93
N GLU A 173 3.33 -1.06 35.11
CA GLU A 173 4.17 -1.06 36.33
C GLU A 173 5.36 -2.01 36.21
N SER A 174 5.27 -3.07 35.42
CA SER A 174 6.41 -3.99 35.19
C SER A 174 7.59 -3.31 34.49
N GLN A 175 7.35 -2.27 33.72
CA GLN A 175 8.37 -1.51 32.97
C GLN A 175 8.53 -0.08 33.50
N ALA A 176 7.58 0.46 34.21
CA ALA A 176 7.57 1.84 34.67
C ALA A 176 8.75 2.15 35.60
N GLU A 177 9.11 1.22 36.48
CA GLU A 177 10.25 1.38 37.39
C GLU A 177 11.56 1.54 36.63
N MET A 178 11.79 0.76 35.60
CA MET A 178 12.97 0.91 34.73
C MET A 178 13.04 2.30 34.11
N VAL A 179 11.90 2.83 33.65
CA VAL A 179 11.83 4.16 33.04
C VAL A 179 12.09 5.25 34.07
N ARG A 180 11.56 5.13 35.30
CA ARG A 180 11.85 6.05 36.42
C ARG A 180 13.34 6.10 36.73
N ILE A 181 14.00 4.94 36.81
CA ILE A 181 15.45 4.83 37.03
C ILE A 181 16.24 5.51 35.89
N ILE A 182 15.82 5.36 34.64
CA ILE A 182 16.49 6.02 33.51
C ILE A 182 16.46 7.55 33.67
N PHE A 183 15.27 8.12 33.94
CA PHE A 183 15.12 9.55 34.10
C PHE A 183 15.83 10.08 35.33
N ASP A 184 15.74 9.38 36.47
CA ASP A 184 16.37 9.79 37.72
C ASP A 184 17.89 9.84 37.59
N ARG A 185 18.50 8.75 37.08
CA ARG A 185 19.95 8.72 36.91
C ARG A 185 20.47 9.73 35.89
N TYR A 186 19.77 9.88 34.79
CA TYR A 186 20.17 10.83 33.77
C TYR A 186 20.07 12.28 34.21
N ALA A 187 19.06 12.61 35.03
CA ALA A 187 18.83 13.97 35.51
C ALA A 187 19.66 14.33 36.76
N ASN A 188 19.85 13.38 37.69
CA ASN A 188 20.36 13.65 39.02
C ASN A 188 21.80 13.14 39.23
N THR A 189 22.41 12.52 38.23
CA THR A 189 23.81 12.07 38.31
C THR A 189 24.61 12.53 37.10
N THR A 190 25.94 12.39 37.18
CA THR A 190 26.85 12.62 36.03
C THR A 190 26.98 11.42 35.11
N ASP A 191 26.10 10.45 35.23
CA ASP A 191 26.17 9.21 34.45
C ASP A 191 25.78 9.44 33.00
N GLY A 192 26.68 9.14 32.09
CA GLY A 192 26.34 9.06 30.67
C GLY A 192 25.46 7.82 30.37
N LEU A 193 24.75 7.82 29.26
CA LEU A 193 23.81 6.76 28.86
C LEU A 193 24.40 5.35 28.90
N SER A 194 25.70 5.20 28.61
CA SER A 194 26.38 3.91 28.67
C SER A 194 26.51 3.36 30.10
N LYS A 195 26.68 4.24 31.11
CA LYS A 195 26.67 3.85 32.50
C LYS A 195 25.26 3.51 32.97
N VAL A 196 24.26 4.31 32.62
CA VAL A 196 22.84 4.04 32.88
C VAL A 196 22.45 2.66 32.30
N SER A 197 22.83 2.36 31.09
CA SER A 197 22.56 1.08 30.43
C SER A 197 23.19 -0.11 31.19
N ARG A 198 24.43 0.02 31.65
CA ARG A 198 25.09 -1.01 32.46
C ARG A 198 24.44 -1.21 33.81
N TYR A 199 24.04 -0.12 34.45
CA TYR A 199 23.34 -0.17 35.73
C TYR A 199 22.00 -0.87 35.63
N LEU A 200 21.20 -0.55 34.61
CA LEU A 200 19.93 -1.24 34.36
C LEU A 200 20.13 -2.75 34.16
N TYR A 201 21.19 -3.12 33.43
CA TYR A 201 21.50 -4.52 33.20
C TYR A 201 21.89 -5.25 34.48
N SER A 202 22.65 -4.59 35.41
CA SER A 202 22.97 -5.15 36.73
C SER A 202 21.76 -5.35 37.64
N LEU A 203 20.68 -4.55 37.43
CA LEU A 203 19.40 -4.70 38.11
C LEU A 203 18.49 -5.75 37.44
N GLY A 204 18.96 -6.39 36.36
CA GLY A 204 18.20 -7.44 35.68
C GLY A 204 17.32 -6.94 34.51
N TYR A 205 17.27 -5.63 34.22
CA TYR A 205 16.52 -5.12 33.10
C TYR A 205 17.21 -5.42 31.76
N LYS A 206 16.49 -6.10 30.88
CA LYS A 206 17.00 -6.57 29.59
C LYS A 206 16.10 -6.12 28.44
N SER A 207 16.67 -6.06 27.25
CA SER A 207 15.91 -5.87 26.03
C SER A 207 15.04 -7.10 25.72
N LYS A 208 14.12 -7.00 24.77
CA LYS A 208 13.30 -8.14 24.31
C LYS A 208 14.15 -9.34 23.82
N THR A 209 15.40 -9.10 23.44
CA THR A 209 16.35 -10.13 23.00
C THR A 209 17.24 -10.66 24.12
N GLY A 210 16.98 -10.31 25.38
CA GLY A 210 17.76 -10.72 26.54
C GLY A 210 19.09 -9.98 26.73
N LYS A 211 19.43 -9.05 25.84
CA LYS A 211 20.66 -8.27 25.87
C LYS A 211 20.49 -6.97 26.67
N ARG A 212 21.62 -6.33 26.97
CA ARG A 212 21.66 -4.99 27.56
C ARG A 212 20.90 -3.99 26.65
N LEU A 213 20.16 -3.06 27.24
CA LEU A 213 19.50 -1.98 26.51
C LEU A 213 20.54 -1.08 25.83
N ASP A 214 20.39 -0.87 24.54
CA ASP A 214 21.24 0.02 23.75
C ASP A 214 21.05 1.47 24.16
N THR A 215 22.12 2.28 24.09
CA THR A 215 22.06 3.72 24.37
C THR A 215 21.07 4.45 23.46
N THR A 216 20.88 4.00 22.23
CA THR A 216 19.90 4.53 21.29
C THR A 216 18.46 4.39 21.83
N ILE A 217 18.17 3.28 22.53
CA ILE A 217 16.85 3.07 23.17
C ILE A 217 16.68 4.07 24.31
N LEU A 218 17.70 4.24 25.15
CA LEU A 218 17.67 5.19 26.26
C LEU A 218 17.50 6.63 25.76
N THR A 219 18.22 7.05 24.73
CA THR A 219 18.05 8.35 24.08
C THR A 219 16.60 8.55 23.61
N ARG A 220 16.04 7.56 22.94
CA ARG A 220 14.64 7.62 22.48
C ARG A 220 13.62 7.70 23.62
N ILE A 221 13.91 7.11 24.78
CA ILE A 221 13.08 7.23 25.97
C ILE A 221 13.15 8.66 26.50
N ILE A 222 14.36 9.20 26.71
CA ILE A 222 14.57 10.52 27.28
C ILE A 222 14.00 11.64 26.40
N GLU A 223 14.18 11.54 25.09
CA GLU A 223 13.73 12.53 24.12
C GLU A 223 12.22 12.41 23.76
N ASN A 224 11.54 11.39 24.26
CA ASN A 224 10.14 11.18 23.89
C ASN A 224 9.19 12.06 24.71
N PRO A 225 8.57 13.08 24.09
CA PRO A 225 7.72 14.02 24.79
C PRO A 225 6.45 13.40 25.42
N LYS A 226 6.13 12.13 25.10
CA LYS A 226 5.01 11.42 25.71
C LYS A 226 5.20 11.16 27.19
N TYR A 227 6.45 11.05 27.66
CA TYR A 227 6.73 10.94 29.10
C TYR A 227 6.45 12.23 29.87
N LYS A 228 6.30 13.36 29.15
CA LYS A 228 5.82 14.64 29.73
C LYS A 228 4.29 14.83 29.58
N GLY A 229 3.58 13.80 29.10
CA GLY A 229 2.14 13.88 28.86
C GLY A 229 1.74 14.55 27.53
N TYR A 230 2.67 14.86 26.64
CA TYR A 230 2.33 15.46 25.35
C TYR A 230 1.88 14.43 24.32
N TYR A 231 0.79 14.71 23.65
CA TYR A 231 0.38 14.00 22.46
C TYR A 231 1.14 14.51 21.23
N CYS A 232 1.96 13.68 20.64
CA CYS A 232 2.71 14.02 19.45
C CYS A 232 2.07 13.37 18.22
N GLY A 233 1.06 14.01 17.68
CA GLY A 233 0.53 13.73 16.35
C GLY A 233 1.11 14.68 15.30
N HIS A 234 0.84 14.40 14.02
CA HIS A 234 1.18 15.28 12.90
C HIS A 234 2.65 15.74 12.81
N LYS A 235 3.61 14.89 13.17
CA LYS A 235 5.06 15.19 13.03
C LYS A 235 5.50 15.43 11.58
N THR A 236 4.69 14.96 10.63
CA THR A 236 4.96 15.13 9.20
C THR A 236 3.67 15.47 8.46
N LYS A 237 3.78 16.34 7.45
CA LYS A 237 2.71 16.64 6.50
C LYS A 237 3.09 16.07 5.13
N VAL A 238 2.16 15.35 4.51
CA VAL A 238 2.30 14.95 3.11
C VAL A 238 2.07 16.19 2.26
N LEU A 239 3.06 16.60 1.48
CA LEU A 239 3.00 17.78 0.62
C LEU A 239 2.26 17.46 -0.67
N ASP A 240 2.53 16.29 -1.23
CA ASP A 240 1.91 15.81 -2.45
C ASP A 240 1.51 14.34 -2.27
N TYR A 241 0.22 14.06 -2.44
CA TYR A 241 -0.34 12.72 -2.32
C TYR A 241 0.14 11.77 -3.43
N ARG A 242 0.63 12.31 -4.57
CA ARG A 242 1.12 11.53 -5.71
C ARG A 242 2.53 11.00 -5.46
N THR A 243 3.43 11.88 -5.03
CA THR A 243 4.84 11.55 -4.78
C THR A 243 5.09 11.05 -3.36
N LYS A 244 4.09 11.18 -2.47
CA LYS A 244 4.19 10.91 -1.03
C LYS A 244 5.32 11.68 -0.34
N GLN A 245 5.77 12.79 -0.93
CA GLN A 245 6.74 13.66 -0.30
C GLN A 245 6.20 14.18 1.03
N LYS A 246 7.02 14.04 2.07
CA LYS A 246 6.68 14.45 3.44
C LYS A 246 7.58 15.60 3.87
N LYS A 247 6.99 16.60 4.52
CA LYS A 247 7.71 17.64 5.25
C LYS A 247 7.56 17.38 6.75
N LYS A 248 8.68 17.42 7.49
CA LYS A 248 8.60 17.47 8.95
C LYS A 248 7.97 18.80 9.36
N LEU A 249 7.07 18.75 10.31
CA LEU A 249 6.53 19.91 10.98
C LEU A 249 7.34 20.04 12.28
N ASN A 250 7.90 21.23 12.49
CA ASN A 250 8.62 21.57 13.74
C ASN A 250 7.64 21.74 14.89
#